data_a0c62164e5fa13b5ecb846270b3bb982
#
_entry.id   a0c62164e5fa13b5ecb846270b3bb982
#
_cell.length_a   1.000
_cell.length_b   1.000
_cell.length_c   1.000
_cell.angle_alpha   90.00
_cell.angle_beta   90.00
_cell.angle_gamma   90.00
#
_symmetry.space_group_name_H-M   'P 1'
#
loop_
_entity.id
_entity.type
_entity.pdbx_description
1 polymer ?
#
loop_
_entity_poly.entity_id
_entity_poly.type
_entity_poly.pdbx_seq_one_letter_code
_entity_poly.pdbx_strand_id
1 'polypeptide(L)'
;MAQRHMDRLTSFDTSFLANEKSNGHMAIGAVLVCEGEPPSHEEFLASIRSRLHLLPRLRQRLSYPPLGLGRPFWVDHQEFDVHEHVSRKVLDGPGSDEQFRVAVAETFAPPLDRSRPLWELCLVEGMENDRFAIVYKTHHAMADGISAVDIGVLLFDVEPTTEPVPEPAPWEPKTAPSRIGLVGHAVRGFGQMFARAGRWLAAAFRKPRRAAKRASDGVAGLWEVTWNLTKPAPKVPLNVDISPQRRFYGARCDLDEFKELKNVLGATVNDVTLAVTAGALRRWMLDRELETEGVELQALVPVSIRTEDQHGELGNKLTAMRGPLPVGIADPVERVRFVSKAMDDLKASKQPLGAEAIWGLNDWFRDFAPPLLLGPTAAINFSTRLFNLLVTNFPGPQIPFYVRGRELVEVYPVGFLARRHALAIAIISYNGAIGFGLLGDQDSMGDIDRIGTYIEQGVEELRVAAGIASPDDGDELAGDPRPGAASGPNGFVRG
;
A
#
# COMPACT_ATOMS: atom_id res chain seq x y z
N MET A 1 19.14 5.31 -17.22
CA MET A 1 18.36 4.29 -17.98
C MET A 1 17.92 4.88 -19.30
N ALA A 2 17.92 4.12 -20.41
CA ALA A 2 17.40 4.60 -21.68
C ALA A 2 15.90 4.88 -21.55
N GLN A 3 15.48 6.09 -21.92
CA GLN A 3 14.08 6.52 -21.84
C GLN A 3 13.23 5.65 -22.78
N ARG A 4 12.34 4.81 -22.23
CA ARG A 4 11.39 4.03 -23.01
C ARG A 4 10.15 4.88 -23.28
N HIS A 5 9.97 5.33 -24.51
CA HIS A 5 8.84 6.15 -24.93
C HIS A 5 7.57 5.35 -25.21
N MET A 6 7.67 4.04 -25.27
CA MET A 6 6.54 3.11 -25.39
C MET A 6 6.87 1.82 -24.67
N ASP A 7 5.94 1.36 -23.82
CA ASP A 7 6.05 0.10 -23.10
C ASP A 7 4.69 -0.58 -23.00
N ARG A 8 4.64 -1.92 -23.10
CA ARG A 8 3.41 -2.68 -23.00
C ARG A 8 3.13 -3.02 -21.54
N LEU A 9 1.89 -2.81 -21.07
CA LEU A 9 1.51 -3.17 -19.71
C LEU A 9 1.73 -4.67 -19.48
N THR A 10 2.08 -5.01 -18.24
CA THR A 10 2.10 -6.39 -17.79
C THR A 10 0.67 -6.93 -17.70
N SER A 11 0.49 -8.25 -17.64
CA SER A 11 -0.84 -8.83 -17.42
C SER A 11 -1.39 -8.48 -16.05
N PHE A 12 -0.49 -8.38 -15.08
CA PHE A 12 -0.83 -7.99 -13.72
C PHE A 12 -1.40 -6.57 -13.70
N ASP A 13 -0.72 -5.59 -14.28
CA ASP A 13 -1.19 -4.20 -14.36
C ASP A 13 -2.50 -4.06 -15.12
N THR A 14 -2.61 -4.80 -16.25
CA THR A 14 -3.85 -4.85 -17.02
C THR A 14 -5.02 -5.39 -16.20
N SER A 15 -4.77 -6.26 -15.19
CA SER A 15 -5.82 -6.79 -14.31
C SER A 15 -6.44 -5.71 -13.44
N PHE A 16 -5.66 -4.77 -12.94
CA PHE A 16 -6.20 -3.64 -12.18
C PHE A 16 -7.13 -2.79 -13.03
N LEU A 17 -6.72 -2.46 -14.27
CA LEU A 17 -7.59 -1.73 -15.19
C LEU A 17 -8.90 -2.46 -15.51
N ALA A 18 -8.87 -3.80 -15.59
CA ALA A 18 -10.05 -4.61 -15.88
C ALA A 18 -10.98 -4.78 -14.67
N ASN A 19 -10.43 -4.72 -13.45
CA ASN A 19 -11.19 -4.84 -12.20
C ASN A 19 -11.79 -3.50 -11.73
N GLU A 20 -11.30 -2.38 -12.24
CA GLU A 20 -11.87 -1.07 -11.94
C GLU A 20 -13.26 -0.94 -12.55
N LYS A 21 -14.29 -1.12 -11.73
CA LYS A 21 -15.70 -1.08 -12.13
C LYS A 21 -16.53 -0.40 -11.07
N SER A 22 -17.56 0.33 -11.51
CA SER A 22 -18.47 1.04 -10.62
C SER A 22 -17.68 1.95 -9.66
N ASN A 23 -17.84 1.77 -8.36
CA ASN A 23 -17.20 2.56 -7.32
C ASN A 23 -15.87 1.95 -6.82
N GLY A 24 -15.45 0.77 -7.32
CA GLY A 24 -14.18 0.13 -6.98
C GLY A 24 -13.06 0.67 -7.84
N HIS A 25 -12.39 1.74 -7.39
CA HIS A 25 -11.24 2.33 -8.07
C HIS A 25 -9.95 1.67 -7.60
N MET A 26 -9.04 1.39 -8.51
CA MET A 26 -7.75 0.78 -8.22
C MET A 26 -6.67 1.85 -8.00
N ALA A 27 -7.05 2.95 -7.37
CA ALA A 27 -6.13 4.01 -6.98
C ALA A 27 -5.46 3.68 -5.63
N ILE A 28 -4.17 3.88 -5.56
CA ILE A 28 -3.33 3.82 -4.35
C ILE A 28 -2.62 5.14 -4.15
N GLY A 29 -2.02 5.35 -3.00
CA GLY A 29 -1.26 6.57 -2.79
C GLY A 29 -0.68 6.69 -1.40
N ALA A 30 -0.43 7.91 -1.01
CA ALA A 30 0.05 8.26 0.32
C ALA A 30 -0.43 9.65 0.73
N VAL A 31 -0.62 9.82 2.01
CA VAL A 31 -0.85 11.10 2.68
C VAL A 31 0.42 11.43 3.45
N LEU A 32 1.02 12.57 3.15
CA LEU A 32 2.34 12.99 3.56
C LEU A 32 2.18 14.31 4.32
N VAL A 33 2.29 14.27 5.65
CA VAL A 33 2.11 15.46 6.52
C VAL A 33 3.47 16.08 6.80
N CYS A 34 3.59 17.37 6.55
CA CYS A 34 4.79 18.16 6.77
C CYS A 34 4.54 19.24 7.81
N GLU A 35 5.59 19.62 8.56
CA GLU A 35 5.60 20.76 9.47
C GLU A 35 5.98 22.06 8.76
N GLY A 36 5.45 23.20 9.26
CA GLY A 36 5.74 24.55 8.80
C GLY A 36 4.79 25.05 7.72
N GLU A 37 5.04 26.26 7.25
CA GLU A 37 4.25 26.87 6.17
C GLU A 37 4.39 26.08 4.86
N PRO A 38 3.29 25.80 4.15
CA PRO A 38 3.36 25.15 2.85
C PRO A 38 4.19 25.98 1.84
N PRO A 39 4.88 25.35 0.89
CA PRO A 39 5.41 26.08 -0.24
C PRO A 39 4.26 26.70 -1.05
N SER A 40 4.50 27.85 -1.69
CA SER A 40 3.50 28.38 -2.61
C SER A 40 3.18 27.35 -3.70
N HIS A 41 1.97 27.39 -4.24
CA HIS A 41 1.55 26.45 -5.28
C HIS A 41 2.49 26.47 -6.50
N GLU A 42 2.96 27.65 -6.90
CA GLU A 42 3.91 27.82 -8.01
C GLU A 42 5.29 27.22 -7.68
N GLU A 43 5.78 27.40 -6.46
CA GLU A 43 7.03 26.80 -6.01
C GLU A 43 6.94 25.26 -5.98
N PHE A 44 5.81 24.73 -5.50
CA PHE A 44 5.55 23.30 -5.49
C PHE A 44 5.49 22.73 -6.91
N LEU A 45 4.74 23.35 -7.81
CA LEU A 45 4.68 22.99 -9.23
C LEU A 45 6.06 23.02 -9.90
N ALA A 46 6.85 24.07 -9.66
CA ALA A 46 8.19 24.19 -10.20
C ALA A 46 9.08 23.04 -9.72
N SER A 47 9.00 22.69 -8.42
CA SER A 47 9.75 21.58 -7.83
C SER A 47 9.39 20.25 -8.51
N ILE A 48 8.11 19.96 -8.68
CA ILE A 48 7.66 18.75 -9.38
C ILE A 48 8.16 18.74 -10.83
N ARG A 49 7.96 19.85 -11.56
CA ARG A 49 8.35 19.99 -12.97
C ARG A 49 9.84 19.73 -13.19
N SER A 50 10.69 20.24 -12.29
CA SER A 50 12.15 20.08 -12.39
C SER A 50 12.60 18.62 -12.31
N ARG A 51 11.84 17.74 -11.63
CA ARG A 51 12.19 16.35 -11.35
C ARG A 51 11.45 15.33 -12.25
N LEU A 52 10.44 15.75 -13.01
CA LEU A 52 9.68 14.85 -13.90
C LEU A 52 10.54 14.10 -14.91
N HIS A 53 11.73 14.62 -15.27
CA HIS A 53 12.66 13.94 -16.17
C HIS A 53 13.24 12.66 -15.57
N LEU A 54 13.26 12.54 -14.24
CA LEU A 54 13.71 11.35 -13.50
C LEU A 54 12.68 10.21 -13.61
N LEU A 55 11.41 10.54 -13.79
CA LEU A 55 10.27 9.62 -13.81
C LEU A 55 9.45 9.74 -15.10
N PRO A 56 9.96 9.26 -16.25
CA PRO A 56 9.28 9.40 -17.55
C PRO A 56 7.85 8.83 -17.56
N ARG A 57 7.57 7.82 -16.74
CA ARG A 57 6.23 7.21 -16.61
C ARG A 57 5.16 8.20 -16.21
N LEU A 58 5.48 9.22 -15.41
CA LEU A 58 4.54 10.27 -15.00
C LEU A 58 4.08 11.17 -16.16
N ARG A 59 4.74 11.10 -17.31
CA ARG A 59 4.35 11.81 -18.55
C ARG A 59 3.79 10.88 -19.61
N GLN A 60 3.42 9.64 -19.24
CA GLN A 60 2.87 8.65 -20.15
C GLN A 60 1.42 8.34 -19.83
N ARG A 61 0.61 8.18 -20.85
CA ARG A 61 -0.81 7.78 -20.75
C ARG A 61 -1.05 6.41 -21.38
N LEU A 62 -2.21 5.85 -21.09
CA LEU A 62 -2.65 4.60 -21.70
C LEU A 62 -3.05 4.79 -23.17
N SER A 63 -2.64 3.84 -24.00
CA SER A 63 -3.08 3.71 -25.38
C SER A 63 -3.57 2.29 -25.64
N TYR A 64 -4.83 2.17 -26.07
CA TYR A 64 -5.51 0.90 -26.25
C TYR A 64 -5.42 0.46 -27.72
N PRO A 65 -4.99 -0.79 -28.03
CA PRO A 65 -5.12 -1.34 -29.36
C PRO A 65 -6.59 -1.37 -29.80
N PRO A 66 -6.88 -1.16 -31.09
CA PRO A 66 -8.23 -1.25 -31.62
C PRO A 66 -8.89 -2.59 -31.32
N LEU A 67 -10.22 -2.60 -31.16
CA LEU A 67 -11.04 -3.78 -30.86
C LEU A 67 -10.62 -4.53 -29.60
N GLY A 68 -9.82 -3.91 -28.72
CA GLY A 68 -9.30 -4.55 -27.52
C GLY A 68 -8.32 -5.70 -27.81
N LEU A 69 -7.65 -5.68 -28.95
CA LEU A 69 -6.70 -6.74 -29.33
C LEU A 69 -5.40 -6.63 -28.53
N GLY A 70 -5.36 -7.28 -27.40
CA GLY A 70 -4.20 -7.33 -26.52
C GLY A 70 -4.21 -6.28 -25.42
N ARG A 71 -3.06 -6.18 -24.71
CA ARG A 71 -2.87 -5.30 -23.57
C ARG A 71 -2.59 -3.86 -24.00
N PRO A 72 -2.98 -2.84 -23.21
CA PRO A 72 -2.65 -1.45 -23.48
C PRO A 72 -1.14 -1.19 -23.44
N PHE A 73 -0.77 -0.02 -23.96
CA PHE A 73 0.60 0.49 -23.96
C PHE A 73 0.66 1.80 -23.19
N TRP A 74 1.76 2.02 -22.51
CA TRP A 74 2.18 3.34 -22.07
C TRP A 74 2.81 4.07 -23.26
N VAL A 75 2.35 5.28 -23.54
CA VAL A 75 2.87 6.14 -24.61
C VAL A 75 3.03 7.55 -24.09
N ASP A 76 3.99 8.29 -24.60
CA ASP A 76 4.19 9.68 -24.20
C ASP A 76 2.93 10.52 -24.46
N HIS A 77 2.53 11.31 -23.47
CA HIS A 77 1.41 12.24 -23.59
C HIS A 77 1.89 13.54 -24.25
N GLN A 78 1.44 13.79 -25.46
CA GLN A 78 1.94 14.91 -26.30
C GLN A 78 1.66 16.28 -25.67
N GLU A 79 0.52 16.41 -25.03
CA GLU A 79 0.00 17.65 -24.43
C GLU A 79 0.08 17.59 -22.89
N PHE A 80 1.15 16.98 -22.37
CA PHE A 80 1.31 16.86 -20.92
C PHE A 80 1.50 18.22 -20.27
N ASP A 81 0.59 18.55 -19.35
CA ASP A 81 0.69 19.72 -18.47
C ASP A 81 0.63 19.29 -17.00
N VAL A 82 1.65 19.65 -16.24
CA VAL A 82 1.75 19.34 -14.79
C VAL A 82 0.62 20.02 -13.99
N HIS A 83 0.10 21.15 -14.44
CA HIS A 83 -1.01 21.85 -13.78
C HIS A 83 -2.30 21.01 -13.75
N GLU A 84 -2.48 20.08 -14.68
CA GLU A 84 -3.62 19.18 -14.70
C GLU A 84 -3.51 18.02 -13.67
N HIS A 85 -2.32 17.88 -13.08
CA HIS A 85 -2.00 16.78 -12.14
C HIS A 85 -1.76 17.26 -10.71
N VAL A 86 -1.55 18.56 -10.51
CA VAL A 86 -1.24 19.14 -9.20
C VAL A 86 -2.30 20.14 -8.83
N SER A 87 -3.09 19.82 -7.83
CA SER A 87 -4.15 20.69 -7.31
C SER A 87 -3.78 21.26 -5.94
N ARG A 88 -4.54 22.27 -5.51
CA ARG A 88 -4.41 22.90 -4.21
C ARG A 88 -5.76 22.90 -3.52
N LYS A 89 -5.79 22.58 -2.23
CA LYS A 89 -6.97 22.65 -1.39
C LYS A 89 -6.64 23.36 -0.09
N VAL A 90 -7.34 24.45 0.20
CA VAL A 90 -7.20 25.19 1.45
C VAL A 90 -8.35 24.79 2.36
N LEU A 91 -8.04 24.36 3.58
CA LEU A 91 -9.05 24.03 4.58
C LEU A 91 -9.62 25.31 5.17
N ASP A 92 -10.93 25.32 5.41
CA ASP A 92 -11.55 26.38 6.18
C ASP A 92 -11.08 26.33 7.64
N GLY A 93 -10.95 27.49 8.31
CA GLY A 93 -10.58 27.47 9.72
C GLY A 93 -11.59 26.69 10.59
N PRO A 94 -11.13 25.91 11.57
CA PRO A 94 -9.77 25.89 12.15
C PRO A 94 -8.77 24.98 11.44
N GLY A 95 -9.13 24.23 10.40
CA GLY A 95 -8.26 23.27 9.73
C GLY A 95 -8.04 21.98 10.54
N SER A 96 -9.11 21.52 11.20
CA SER A 96 -9.07 20.37 12.10
C SER A 96 -8.71 19.07 11.39
N ASP A 97 -8.25 18.08 12.16
CA ASP A 97 -7.96 16.74 11.65
C ASP A 97 -9.14 16.11 10.91
N GLU A 98 -10.40 16.37 11.33
CA GLU A 98 -11.58 15.86 10.61
C GLU A 98 -11.73 16.54 9.24
N GLN A 99 -11.53 17.86 9.14
CA GLN A 99 -11.56 18.58 7.86
C GLN A 99 -10.44 18.07 6.93
N PHE A 100 -9.26 17.81 7.48
CA PHE A 100 -8.16 17.20 6.75
C PHE A 100 -8.52 15.79 6.24
N ARG A 101 -9.07 14.91 7.08
CA ARG A 101 -9.52 13.55 6.70
C ARG A 101 -10.56 13.58 5.59
N VAL A 102 -11.50 14.53 5.66
CA VAL A 102 -12.49 14.75 4.58
C VAL A 102 -11.80 15.16 3.28
N ALA A 103 -10.83 16.07 3.33
CA ALA A 103 -10.09 16.51 2.16
C ALA A 103 -9.33 15.36 1.46
N VAL A 104 -8.72 14.48 2.26
CA VAL A 104 -8.07 13.25 1.77
C VAL A 104 -9.10 12.31 1.12
N ALA A 105 -10.21 12.06 1.80
CA ALA A 105 -11.28 11.18 1.32
C ALA A 105 -11.86 11.67 -0.01
N GLU A 106 -12.11 12.97 -0.15
CA GLU A 106 -12.57 13.60 -1.40
C GLU A 106 -11.54 13.46 -2.54
N THR A 107 -10.24 13.49 -2.24
CA THR A 107 -9.19 13.27 -3.25
C THR A 107 -9.21 11.82 -3.76
N PHE A 108 -9.47 10.83 -2.89
CA PHE A 108 -9.50 9.43 -3.28
C PHE A 108 -10.86 8.96 -3.82
N ALA A 109 -11.94 9.71 -3.65
CA ALA A 109 -13.27 9.32 -4.07
C ALA A 109 -13.45 9.20 -5.60
N PRO A 110 -13.04 10.17 -6.45
CA PRO A 110 -13.21 10.06 -7.89
C PRO A 110 -12.20 9.08 -8.51
N PRO A 111 -12.52 8.43 -9.65
CA PRO A 111 -11.54 7.69 -10.43
C PRO A 111 -10.54 8.64 -11.11
N LEU A 112 -9.35 8.13 -11.43
CA LEU A 112 -8.40 8.84 -12.26
C LEU A 112 -8.82 8.84 -13.72
N ASP A 113 -8.61 9.96 -14.42
CA ASP A 113 -8.92 10.10 -15.85
C ASP A 113 -7.94 9.28 -16.70
N ARG A 114 -8.44 8.23 -17.36
CA ARG A 114 -7.63 7.33 -18.18
C ARG A 114 -7.15 7.95 -19.52
N SER A 115 -7.60 9.14 -19.86
CA SER A 115 -7.11 9.88 -21.04
C SER A 115 -5.78 10.58 -20.79
N ARG A 116 -5.40 10.71 -19.51
CA ARG A 116 -4.20 11.39 -19.01
C ARG A 116 -3.24 10.40 -18.31
N PRO A 117 -2.02 10.83 -17.94
CA PRO A 117 -1.20 10.08 -16.99
C PRO A 117 -1.95 9.83 -15.67
N LEU A 118 -1.88 8.60 -15.18
CA LEU A 118 -2.76 8.13 -14.09
C LEU A 118 -2.24 8.46 -12.70
N TRP A 119 -2.01 9.74 -12.43
CA TRP A 119 -1.58 10.23 -11.11
C TRP A 119 -2.09 11.64 -10.85
N GLU A 120 -2.21 11.99 -9.59
CA GLU A 120 -2.59 13.31 -9.10
C GLU A 120 -1.85 13.61 -7.79
N LEU A 121 -1.56 14.88 -7.55
CA LEU A 121 -1.09 15.45 -6.29
C LEU A 121 -2.07 16.53 -5.83
N CYS A 122 -2.36 16.55 -4.53
CA CYS A 122 -3.12 17.64 -3.92
C CYS A 122 -2.32 18.21 -2.75
N LEU A 123 -1.96 19.48 -2.82
CA LEU A 123 -1.39 20.23 -1.70
C LEU A 123 -2.54 20.70 -0.81
N VAL A 124 -2.62 20.20 0.43
CA VAL A 124 -3.64 20.56 1.41
C VAL A 124 -3.00 21.52 2.41
N GLU A 125 -3.56 22.71 2.50
CA GLU A 125 -3.08 23.83 3.31
C GLU A 125 -4.10 24.22 4.37
N GLY A 126 -3.66 24.98 5.39
CA GLY A 126 -4.54 25.50 6.44
C GLY A 126 -4.86 24.47 7.52
N MET A 127 -4.02 23.46 7.70
CA MET A 127 -4.14 22.52 8.82
C MET A 127 -3.74 23.17 10.15
N GLU A 128 -4.33 22.72 11.24
CA GLU A 128 -3.93 23.09 12.59
C GLU A 128 -2.45 22.79 12.86
N ASN A 129 -1.85 23.52 13.83
CA ASN A 129 -0.46 23.34 14.29
C ASN A 129 0.59 23.59 13.21
N ASP A 130 0.39 24.60 12.35
CA ASP A 130 1.32 24.98 11.29
C ASP A 130 1.78 23.77 10.45
N ARG A 131 0.82 22.94 10.04
CA ARG A 131 1.05 21.77 9.19
C ARG A 131 0.39 21.93 7.82
N PHE A 132 0.89 21.21 6.88
CA PHE A 132 0.27 20.98 5.57
C PHE A 132 0.45 19.55 5.15
N ALA A 133 -0.27 19.12 4.12
CA ALA A 133 -0.11 17.77 3.61
C ALA A 133 -0.04 17.74 2.09
N ILE A 134 0.64 16.70 1.58
CA ILE A 134 0.62 16.33 0.16
C ILE A 134 -0.11 15.00 0.06
N VAL A 135 -1.21 14.99 -0.66
CA VAL A 135 -1.96 13.78 -0.96
C VAL A 135 -1.55 13.32 -2.35
N TYR A 136 -0.80 12.22 -2.43
CA TYR A 136 -0.42 11.57 -3.67
C TYR A 136 -1.39 10.44 -4.00
N LYS A 137 -1.89 10.42 -5.23
CA LYS A 137 -2.80 9.40 -5.74
C LYS A 137 -2.33 8.91 -7.10
N THR A 138 -2.27 7.61 -7.30
CA THR A 138 -1.90 6.99 -8.57
C THR A 138 -2.71 5.72 -8.82
N HIS A 139 -2.88 5.34 -10.08
CA HIS A 139 -3.50 4.06 -10.40
C HIS A 139 -2.53 2.91 -10.20
N HIS A 140 -2.98 1.81 -9.60
CA HIS A 140 -2.11 0.65 -9.30
C HIS A 140 -1.43 0.07 -10.55
N ALA A 141 -2.04 0.22 -11.74
CA ALA A 141 -1.41 -0.18 -13.00
C ALA A 141 -0.10 0.58 -13.32
N MET A 142 0.19 1.71 -12.65
CA MET A 142 1.47 2.42 -12.75
C MET A 142 2.52 1.92 -11.77
N ALA A 143 2.14 1.15 -10.75
CA ALA A 143 2.99 0.78 -9.62
C ALA A 143 4.23 -0.06 -10.02
N ASP A 144 4.15 -0.83 -11.11
CA ASP A 144 5.32 -1.56 -11.66
C ASP A 144 6.36 -0.62 -12.31
N GLY A 145 5.94 0.58 -12.73
CA GLY A 145 6.80 1.58 -13.35
C GLY A 145 7.27 2.69 -12.42
N ILE A 146 6.64 2.81 -11.23
CA ILE A 146 6.91 3.85 -10.23
C ILE A 146 6.79 3.21 -8.85
N SER A 147 7.92 3.09 -8.16
CA SER A 147 7.94 2.60 -6.77
C SER A 147 7.66 3.75 -5.78
N ALA A 148 7.38 3.42 -4.53
CA ALA A 148 7.30 4.42 -3.47
C ALA A 148 8.60 5.24 -3.33
N VAL A 149 9.75 4.61 -3.63
CA VAL A 149 11.06 5.29 -3.65
C VAL A 149 11.12 6.32 -4.79
N ASP A 150 10.59 6.00 -5.97
CA ASP A 150 10.58 6.94 -7.10
C ASP A 150 9.73 8.18 -6.79
N ILE A 151 8.60 8.00 -6.11
CA ILE A 151 7.77 9.11 -5.63
C ILE A 151 8.52 9.92 -4.58
N GLY A 152 9.25 9.26 -3.69
CA GLY A 152 10.14 9.93 -2.75
C GLY A 152 11.14 10.84 -3.46
N VAL A 153 11.81 10.36 -4.51
CA VAL A 153 12.75 11.17 -5.33
C VAL A 153 12.06 12.36 -6.01
N LEU A 154 10.80 12.21 -6.41
CA LEU A 154 10.03 13.30 -7.02
C LEU A 154 9.70 14.41 -6.02
N LEU A 155 9.29 14.03 -4.82
CA LEU A 155 8.68 14.94 -3.84
C LEU A 155 9.69 15.49 -2.83
N PHE A 156 10.71 14.69 -2.46
CA PHE A 156 11.49 14.95 -1.26
C PHE A 156 12.97 15.23 -1.55
N ASP A 157 13.53 15.99 -0.63
CA ASP A 157 14.97 16.18 -0.43
C ASP A 157 15.40 15.38 0.82
N VAL A 158 16.64 14.91 0.85
CA VAL A 158 17.22 14.24 2.03
C VAL A 158 17.83 15.23 3.02
N GLU A 159 17.96 16.50 2.63
CA GLU A 159 18.47 17.60 3.45
C GLU A 159 17.47 18.76 3.42
N PRO A 160 17.38 19.57 4.50
CA PRO A 160 16.46 20.72 4.57
C PRO A 160 16.95 21.88 3.68
N THR A 161 16.89 21.69 2.37
CA THR A 161 17.35 22.71 1.41
C THR A 161 16.20 23.62 0.96
N THR A 162 16.50 24.92 0.87
CA THR A 162 15.61 25.93 0.29
C THR A 162 16.22 26.54 -0.98
N GLU A 163 17.23 25.87 -1.56
CA GLU A 163 17.87 26.34 -2.79
C GLU A 163 16.85 26.55 -3.92
N PRO A 164 17.16 27.48 -4.86
CA PRO A 164 16.28 27.71 -6.00
C PRO A 164 16.02 26.41 -6.77
N VAL A 165 14.77 26.25 -7.21
CA VAL A 165 14.40 25.08 -8.02
C VAL A 165 15.13 25.14 -9.35
N PRO A 166 15.88 24.07 -9.74
CA PRO A 166 16.58 24.05 -11.01
C PRO A 166 15.60 24.07 -12.20
N GLU A 167 16.03 24.60 -13.31
CA GLU A 167 15.24 24.56 -14.54
C GLU A 167 14.94 23.12 -14.95
N PRO A 168 13.71 22.85 -15.43
CA PRO A 168 13.34 21.50 -15.86
C PRO A 168 14.13 21.09 -17.10
N ALA A 169 14.59 19.83 -17.12
CA ALA A 169 15.23 19.28 -18.30
C ALA A 169 14.27 19.27 -19.51
N PRO A 170 14.73 19.62 -20.71
CA PRO A 170 13.94 19.57 -21.92
C PRO A 170 13.28 18.19 -22.11
N TRP A 171 12.02 18.20 -22.49
CA TRP A 171 11.28 16.97 -22.77
C TRP A 171 10.66 17.01 -24.15
N GLU A 172 11.01 16.04 -24.98
CA GLU A 172 10.51 15.89 -26.33
C GLU A 172 9.67 14.61 -26.41
N PRO A 173 8.32 14.71 -26.37
CA PRO A 173 7.44 13.54 -26.43
C PRO A 173 7.52 12.90 -27.82
N LYS A 174 7.64 11.58 -27.88
CA LYS A 174 7.54 10.83 -29.13
C LYS A 174 6.10 10.59 -29.50
N THR A 175 5.79 10.78 -30.76
CA THR A 175 4.46 10.52 -31.29
C THR A 175 4.06 9.07 -31.04
N ALA A 176 2.88 8.87 -30.45
CA ALA A 176 2.32 7.55 -30.24
C ALA A 176 2.15 6.82 -31.58
N PRO A 177 2.37 5.49 -31.63
CA PRO A 177 2.12 4.72 -32.84
C PRO A 177 0.67 4.89 -33.32
N SER A 178 0.47 4.90 -34.62
CA SER A 178 -0.87 4.89 -35.19
C SER A 178 -1.67 3.65 -34.75
N ARG A 179 -2.99 3.70 -34.85
CA ARG A 179 -3.84 2.54 -34.51
C ARG A 179 -3.41 1.26 -35.26
N ILE A 180 -2.99 1.38 -36.50
CA ILE A 180 -2.48 0.28 -37.34
C ILE A 180 -1.12 -0.20 -36.76
N GLY A 181 -0.25 0.73 -36.36
CA GLY A 181 1.03 0.41 -35.69
C GLY A 181 0.83 -0.39 -34.41
N LEU A 182 -0.17 -0.03 -33.58
CA LEU A 182 -0.50 -0.77 -32.35
C LEU A 182 -0.97 -2.20 -32.66
N VAL A 183 -1.76 -2.40 -33.73
CA VAL A 183 -2.12 -3.76 -34.19
C VAL A 183 -0.88 -4.52 -34.62
N GLY A 184 0.05 -3.92 -35.36
CA GLY A 184 1.32 -4.53 -35.73
C GLY A 184 2.15 -4.96 -34.52
N HIS A 185 2.19 -4.14 -33.47
CA HIS A 185 2.84 -4.49 -32.19
C HIS A 185 2.13 -5.64 -31.48
N ALA A 186 0.79 -5.65 -31.45
CA ALA A 186 0.00 -6.73 -30.89
C ALA A 186 0.28 -8.06 -31.61
N VAL A 187 0.20 -8.08 -32.96
CA VAL A 187 0.48 -9.25 -33.80
C VAL A 187 1.92 -9.77 -33.61
N ARG A 188 2.90 -8.85 -33.52
CA ARG A 188 4.30 -9.23 -33.26
C ARG A 188 4.45 -9.85 -31.86
N GLY A 189 3.70 -9.36 -30.87
CA GLY A 189 3.61 -9.97 -29.54
C GLY A 189 3.08 -11.41 -29.59
N PHE A 190 2.05 -11.67 -30.40
CA PHE A 190 1.53 -13.02 -30.66
C PHE A 190 2.62 -13.93 -31.24
N GLY A 191 3.33 -13.48 -32.27
CA GLY A 191 4.41 -14.25 -32.88
C GLY A 191 5.52 -14.61 -31.90
N GLN A 192 5.95 -13.67 -31.06
CA GLN A 192 6.98 -13.91 -30.04
C GLN A 192 6.54 -14.92 -28.99
N MET A 193 5.26 -14.98 -28.68
CA MET A 193 4.74 -15.90 -27.72
C MET A 193 4.69 -17.34 -28.29
N PHE A 194 4.24 -17.56 -29.52
CA PHE A 194 4.34 -18.88 -30.17
C PHE A 194 5.79 -19.34 -30.22
N ALA A 195 6.71 -18.42 -30.51
CA ALA A 195 8.14 -18.73 -30.47
C ALA A 195 8.64 -19.09 -29.05
N ARG A 196 8.12 -18.46 -27.98
CA ARG A 196 8.42 -18.84 -26.59
C ARG A 196 7.82 -20.18 -26.22
N ALA A 197 6.56 -20.45 -26.59
CA ALA A 197 5.91 -21.74 -26.37
C ALA A 197 6.66 -22.86 -27.09
N GLY A 198 7.06 -22.66 -28.34
CA GLY A 198 7.88 -23.58 -29.08
C GLY A 198 9.25 -23.86 -28.43
N ARG A 199 9.93 -22.81 -27.94
CA ARG A 199 11.16 -22.97 -27.18
C ARG A 199 10.97 -23.71 -25.86
N TRP A 200 9.87 -23.45 -25.17
CA TRP A 200 9.53 -24.14 -23.93
C TRP A 200 9.27 -25.64 -24.20
N LEU A 201 8.49 -26.00 -25.23
CA LEU A 201 8.27 -27.35 -25.66
C LEU A 201 9.60 -28.05 -26.03
N ALA A 202 10.43 -27.41 -26.83
CA ALA A 202 11.75 -27.94 -27.19
C ALA A 202 12.66 -28.15 -25.96
N ALA A 203 12.61 -27.23 -24.98
CA ALA A 203 13.34 -27.35 -23.71
C ALA A 203 12.76 -28.49 -22.83
N ALA A 204 11.45 -28.68 -22.84
CA ALA A 204 10.79 -29.79 -22.14
C ALA A 204 11.19 -31.14 -22.70
N PHE A 205 11.26 -31.27 -24.01
CA PHE A 205 11.79 -32.50 -24.67
C PHE A 205 13.28 -32.73 -24.36
N ARG A 206 14.10 -31.70 -24.26
CA ARG A 206 15.53 -31.82 -23.95
C ARG A 206 15.83 -32.12 -22.47
N LYS A 207 14.98 -31.69 -21.55
CA LYS A 207 15.15 -31.88 -20.09
C LYS A 207 13.83 -32.30 -19.43
N PRO A 208 13.32 -33.51 -19.74
CA PRO A 208 11.98 -33.95 -19.35
C PRO A 208 11.77 -33.96 -17.81
N ARG A 209 12.80 -34.37 -17.06
CA ARG A 209 12.73 -34.39 -15.58
C ARG A 209 12.54 -32.99 -14.96
N ARG A 210 13.21 -31.96 -15.53
CA ARG A 210 13.05 -30.57 -15.06
C ARG A 210 11.69 -29.99 -15.47
N ALA A 211 11.22 -30.33 -16.67
CA ALA A 211 9.90 -29.93 -17.14
C ALA A 211 8.78 -30.61 -16.31
N ALA A 212 8.89 -31.90 -16.02
CA ALA A 212 7.97 -32.64 -15.18
C ALA A 212 7.92 -32.06 -13.74
N LYS A 213 9.09 -31.73 -13.15
CA LYS A 213 9.14 -31.11 -11.83
C LYS A 213 8.45 -29.74 -11.82
N ARG A 214 8.73 -28.86 -12.82
CA ARG A 214 8.04 -27.57 -12.92
C ARG A 214 6.54 -27.70 -13.13
N ALA A 215 6.11 -28.69 -13.94
CA ALA A 215 4.70 -28.97 -14.14
C ALA A 215 4.05 -29.50 -12.85
N SER A 216 4.70 -30.39 -12.10
CA SER A 216 4.18 -30.88 -10.81
C SER A 216 4.13 -29.78 -9.75
N ASP A 217 5.14 -28.92 -9.71
CA ASP A 217 5.15 -27.77 -8.77
C ASP A 217 4.04 -26.77 -9.13
N GLY A 218 3.81 -26.51 -10.41
CA GLY A 218 2.70 -25.67 -10.89
C GLY A 218 1.32 -26.28 -10.58
N VAL A 219 1.14 -27.60 -10.78
CA VAL A 219 -0.11 -28.31 -10.42
C VAL A 219 -0.32 -28.30 -8.90
N ALA A 220 0.72 -28.52 -8.12
CA ALA A 220 0.63 -28.46 -6.66
C ALA A 220 0.24 -27.06 -6.17
N GLY A 221 0.85 -26.01 -6.73
CA GLY A 221 0.48 -24.63 -6.43
C GLY A 221 -0.95 -24.28 -6.86
N LEU A 222 -1.38 -24.74 -8.03
CA LEU A 222 -2.77 -24.58 -8.51
C LEU A 222 -3.77 -25.33 -7.61
N TRP A 223 -3.41 -26.52 -7.15
CA TRP A 223 -4.21 -27.27 -6.19
C TRP A 223 -4.35 -26.53 -4.86
N GLU A 224 -3.27 -25.98 -4.34
CA GLU A 224 -3.29 -25.22 -3.09
C GLU A 224 -4.15 -23.94 -3.19
N VAL A 225 -4.06 -23.23 -4.31
CA VAL A 225 -4.94 -22.08 -4.58
C VAL A 225 -6.40 -22.54 -4.69
N THR A 226 -6.67 -23.65 -5.40
CA THR A 226 -8.03 -24.20 -5.55
C THR A 226 -8.56 -24.69 -4.20
N TRP A 227 -7.72 -25.31 -3.37
CA TRP A 227 -8.06 -25.74 -2.03
C TRP A 227 -8.42 -24.55 -1.12
N ASN A 228 -7.66 -23.45 -1.21
CA ASN A 228 -7.98 -22.23 -0.49
C ASN A 228 -9.29 -21.57 -0.96
N LEU A 229 -9.68 -21.76 -2.22
CA LEU A 229 -11.00 -21.37 -2.72
C LEU A 229 -12.15 -22.20 -2.13
N THR A 230 -11.89 -23.42 -1.65
CA THR A 230 -12.89 -24.24 -0.98
C THR A 230 -13.17 -23.81 0.47
N LYS A 231 -12.25 -23.03 1.07
CA LYS A 231 -12.46 -22.37 2.37
C LYS A 231 -12.73 -20.87 2.14
N PRO A 232 -13.97 -20.48 1.87
CA PRO A 232 -14.28 -19.08 1.59
C PRO A 232 -14.00 -18.22 2.82
N ALA A 233 -13.60 -16.96 2.57
CA ALA A 233 -13.54 -15.96 3.63
C ALA A 233 -14.90 -15.81 4.31
N PRO A 234 -14.96 -15.56 5.64
CA PRO A 234 -16.22 -15.43 6.36
C PRO A 234 -17.03 -14.25 5.80
N LYS A 235 -18.36 -14.36 5.90
CA LYS A 235 -19.26 -13.27 5.52
C LYS A 235 -19.29 -12.25 6.64
N VAL A 236 -18.77 -11.07 6.39
CA VAL A 236 -18.74 -9.96 7.36
C VAL A 236 -19.15 -8.65 6.67
N PRO A 237 -19.53 -7.61 7.42
CA PRO A 237 -19.93 -6.31 6.85
C PRO A 237 -18.84 -5.58 6.07
N LEU A 238 -17.60 -6.08 6.05
CA LEU A 238 -16.52 -5.56 5.20
C LEU A 238 -16.72 -5.92 3.71
N ASN A 239 -17.60 -6.88 3.39
CA ASN A 239 -17.82 -7.37 2.02
C ASN A 239 -19.19 -6.96 1.49
N VAL A 240 -19.41 -5.67 1.37
CA VAL A 240 -20.63 -5.03 0.89
C VAL A 240 -20.37 -4.24 -0.39
N ASP A 241 -21.40 -3.90 -1.14
CA ASP A 241 -21.27 -2.99 -2.27
C ASP A 241 -20.90 -1.60 -1.74
N ILE A 242 -19.86 -1.01 -2.31
CA ILE A 242 -19.30 0.27 -1.87
C ILE A 242 -19.90 1.46 -2.60
N SER A 243 -20.04 2.57 -1.88
CA SER A 243 -20.51 3.86 -2.40
C SER A 243 -19.44 4.58 -3.23
N PRO A 244 -19.76 5.68 -3.92
CA PRO A 244 -18.74 6.50 -4.59
C PRO A 244 -17.88 7.30 -3.61
N GLN A 245 -18.32 7.49 -2.37
CA GLN A 245 -17.63 8.29 -1.36
C GLN A 245 -16.67 7.46 -0.52
N ARG A 246 -15.64 8.12 0.03
CA ARG A 246 -14.60 7.49 0.85
C ARG A 246 -14.55 8.11 2.23
N ARG A 247 -14.00 7.36 3.15
CA ARG A 247 -13.58 7.83 4.46
C ARG A 247 -12.12 7.45 4.67
N PHE A 248 -11.36 8.36 5.29
CA PHE A 248 -9.94 8.16 5.56
C PHE A 248 -9.65 8.37 7.04
N TYR A 249 -8.73 7.58 7.56
CA TYR A 249 -8.14 7.77 8.89
C TYR A 249 -6.66 7.41 8.85
N GLY A 250 -5.82 8.22 9.50
CA GLY A 250 -4.41 7.93 9.74
C GLY A 250 -4.19 7.63 11.23
N ALA A 251 -3.65 6.44 11.55
CA ALA A 251 -3.22 6.10 12.91
C ALA A 251 -1.69 6.02 12.94
N ARG A 252 -1.07 6.50 14.03
CA ARG A 252 0.38 6.55 14.17
C ARG A 252 0.81 5.85 15.46
N CYS A 253 1.79 4.95 15.35
CA CYS A 253 2.38 4.24 16.47
C CYS A 253 3.91 4.41 16.45
N ASP A 254 4.56 4.17 17.58
CA ASP A 254 6.01 4.18 17.69
C ASP A 254 6.60 2.87 17.15
N LEU A 255 7.61 2.96 16.28
CA LEU A 255 8.28 1.78 15.71
C LEU A 255 9.09 1.01 16.76
N ASP A 256 9.64 1.69 17.76
CA ASP A 256 10.48 1.05 18.77
C ASP A 256 9.63 0.18 19.71
N GLU A 257 8.37 0.55 19.99
CA GLU A 257 7.42 -0.32 20.69
C GLU A 257 7.19 -1.64 19.94
N PHE A 258 7.03 -1.58 18.63
CA PHE A 258 6.90 -2.80 17.80
C PHE A 258 8.19 -3.62 17.76
N LYS A 259 9.35 -2.98 17.78
CA LYS A 259 10.65 -3.69 17.88
C LYS A 259 10.84 -4.35 19.23
N GLU A 260 10.41 -3.73 20.32
CA GLU A 260 10.42 -4.32 21.64
C GLU A 260 9.49 -5.53 21.71
N LEU A 261 8.24 -5.37 21.30
CA LEU A 261 7.23 -6.44 21.26
C LEU A 261 7.70 -7.64 20.45
N LYS A 262 8.24 -7.42 19.23
CA LYS A 262 8.75 -8.52 18.41
C LYS A 262 9.87 -9.29 19.09
N ASN A 263 10.76 -8.59 19.82
CA ASN A 263 11.89 -9.23 20.52
C ASN A 263 11.41 -10.07 21.71
N VAL A 264 10.48 -9.54 22.51
CA VAL A 264 9.91 -10.24 23.67
C VAL A 264 9.10 -11.46 23.24
N LEU A 265 8.32 -11.33 22.15
CA LEU A 265 7.41 -12.39 21.69
C LEU A 265 8.06 -13.35 20.67
N GLY A 266 9.30 -13.10 20.23
CA GLY A 266 9.98 -13.92 19.24
C GLY A 266 9.30 -13.88 17.83
N ALA A 267 8.71 -12.75 17.47
CA ALA A 267 7.97 -12.54 16.25
C ALA A 267 8.69 -11.56 15.29
N THR A 268 8.09 -11.23 14.17
CA THR A 268 8.54 -10.12 13.31
C THR A 268 7.68 -8.87 13.53
N VAL A 269 8.19 -7.68 13.15
CA VAL A 269 7.38 -6.44 13.17
C VAL A 269 6.09 -6.62 12.37
N ASN A 270 6.14 -7.33 11.25
CA ASN A 270 4.97 -7.61 10.43
C ASN A 270 3.93 -8.47 11.18
N ASP A 271 4.37 -9.47 11.93
CA ASP A 271 3.46 -10.34 12.70
C ASP A 271 2.76 -9.56 13.81
N VAL A 272 3.51 -8.71 14.53
CA VAL A 272 2.94 -7.81 15.55
C VAL A 272 1.93 -6.85 14.92
N THR A 273 2.29 -6.24 13.80
CA THR A 273 1.41 -5.31 13.07
C THR A 273 0.10 -5.96 12.63
N LEU A 274 0.16 -7.17 12.08
CA LEU A 274 -1.04 -7.93 11.68
C LEU A 274 -1.88 -8.35 12.90
N ALA A 275 -1.24 -8.73 14.01
CA ALA A 275 -1.93 -9.12 15.23
C ALA A 275 -2.64 -7.92 15.90
N VAL A 276 -2.00 -6.73 15.94
CA VAL A 276 -2.63 -5.48 16.41
C VAL A 276 -3.80 -5.11 15.50
N THR A 277 -3.63 -5.19 14.18
CA THR A 277 -4.72 -4.96 13.22
C THR A 277 -5.89 -5.91 13.44
N ALA A 278 -5.63 -7.20 13.67
CA ALA A 278 -6.67 -8.19 13.97
C ALA A 278 -7.38 -7.88 15.30
N GLY A 279 -6.66 -7.40 16.32
CA GLY A 279 -7.22 -6.94 17.59
C GLY A 279 -8.15 -5.75 17.44
N ALA A 280 -7.74 -4.76 16.67
CA ALA A 280 -8.56 -3.59 16.38
C ALA A 280 -9.85 -3.96 15.63
N LEU A 281 -9.74 -4.83 14.62
CA LEU A 281 -10.92 -5.34 13.90
C LEU A 281 -11.84 -6.18 14.80
N ARG A 282 -11.28 -6.97 15.73
CA ARG A 282 -12.07 -7.69 16.73
C ARG A 282 -12.90 -6.72 17.57
N ARG A 283 -12.28 -5.66 18.12
CA ARG A 283 -12.98 -4.66 18.92
C ARG A 283 -14.08 -3.97 18.12
N TRP A 284 -13.77 -3.55 16.92
CA TRP A 284 -14.72 -2.94 16.00
C TRP A 284 -15.92 -3.88 15.68
N MET A 285 -15.67 -5.17 15.52
CA MET A 285 -16.74 -6.17 15.32
C MET A 285 -17.60 -6.32 16.56
N LEU A 286 -16.99 -6.38 17.74
CA LEU A 286 -17.72 -6.49 19.02
C LEU A 286 -18.60 -5.25 19.29
N ASP A 287 -18.10 -4.05 18.99
CA ASP A 287 -18.89 -2.80 19.11
C ASP A 287 -20.12 -2.78 18.21
N ARG A 288 -20.09 -3.52 17.13
CA ARG A 288 -21.22 -3.71 16.21
C ARG A 288 -22.04 -4.97 16.51
N GLU A 289 -21.83 -5.56 17.70
CA GLU A 289 -22.52 -6.78 18.15
C GLU A 289 -22.36 -7.96 17.19
N LEU A 290 -21.23 -8.02 16.46
CA LEU A 290 -20.93 -9.09 15.52
C LEU A 290 -20.23 -10.25 16.25
N GLU A 291 -20.57 -11.47 15.84
CA GLU A 291 -19.89 -12.68 16.29
C GLU A 291 -18.43 -12.68 15.91
N THR A 292 -17.55 -12.95 16.87
CA THR A 292 -16.10 -13.05 16.64
C THR A 292 -15.55 -14.44 16.95
N GLU A 293 -16.25 -15.24 17.79
CA GLU A 293 -15.78 -16.57 18.17
C GLU A 293 -15.66 -17.50 16.95
N GLY A 294 -14.48 -18.11 16.79
CA GLY A 294 -14.19 -18.95 15.64
C GLY A 294 -14.07 -18.23 14.30
N VAL A 295 -14.16 -16.90 14.28
CA VAL A 295 -14.03 -16.10 13.05
C VAL A 295 -12.56 -15.77 12.78
N GLU A 296 -12.11 -16.09 11.58
CA GLU A 296 -10.80 -15.75 11.05
C GLU A 296 -11.01 -14.95 9.75
N LEU A 297 -10.78 -13.64 9.83
CA LEU A 297 -10.81 -12.80 8.63
C LEU A 297 -9.62 -13.14 7.74
N GLN A 298 -9.80 -12.91 6.45
CA GLN A 298 -8.76 -13.15 5.47
C GLN A 298 -8.34 -11.82 4.86
N ALA A 299 -7.06 -11.50 5.01
CA ALA A 299 -6.46 -10.34 4.37
C ALA A 299 -5.77 -10.72 3.06
N LEU A 300 -5.82 -9.85 2.07
CA LEU A 300 -4.91 -9.89 0.94
C LEU A 300 -3.62 -9.19 1.34
N VAL A 301 -2.55 -9.95 1.53
CA VAL A 301 -1.24 -9.45 1.99
C VAL A 301 -0.21 -9.63 0.86
N PRO A 302 0.44 -8.58 0.38
CA PRO A 302 1.57 -8.73 -0.54
C PRO A 302 2.78 -9.29 0.21
N VAL A 303 3.39 -10.34 -0.35
CA VAL A 303 4.59 -10.96 0.17
C VAL A 303 5.69 -10.89 -0.88
N SER A 304 6.88 -10.43 -0.49
CA SER A 304 8.04 -10.42 -1.38
C SER A 304 8.55 -11.87 -1.57
N ILE A 305 8.67 -12.29 -2.83
CA ILE A 305 9.23 -13.61 -3.21
C ILE A 305 10.69 -13.50 -3.66
N ARG A 306 11.40 -12.43 -3.27
CA ARG A 306 12.83 -12.27 -3.58
C ARG A 306 13.64 -13.28 -2.78
N THR A 307 14.53 -14.00 -3.48
CA THR A 307 15.62 -14.76 -2.86
C THR A 307 16.74 -13.80 -2.45
N GLU A 308 17.53 -14.17 -1.44
CA GLU A 308 18.65 -13.34 -0.92
C GLU A 308 19.61 -12.85 -2.01
N ASP A 309 19.84 -13.64 -3.05
CA ASP A 309 20.69 -13.31 -4.20
C ASP A 309 20.14 -12.23 -5.15
N GLN A 310 18.90 -11.79 -4.95
CA GLN A 310 18.19 -10.84 -5.82
C GLN A 310 17.95 -9.46 -5.16
N HIS A 311 18.60 -9.19 -4.03
CA HIS A 311 18.58 -7.87 -3.41
C HIS A 311 19.34 -6.87 -4.27
N GLY A 312 18.59 -5.98 -4.96
CA GLY A 312 19.15 -4.94 -5.84
C GLY A 312 18.67 -4.97 -7.29
N GLU A 313 17.96 -6.00 -7.74
CA GLU A 313 17.30 -5.98 -9.05
C GLU A 313 16.04 -5.12 -9.03
N LEU A 314 15.93 -4.18 -9.97
CA LEU A 314 14.77 -3.35 -10.19
C LEU A 314 13.62 -4.21 -10.77
N GLY A 315 12.50 -4.28 -10.08
CA GLY A 315 11.31 -5.00 -10.50
C GLY A 315 10.56 -5.57 -9.28
N ASN A 316 9.29 -5.22 -9.12
CA ASN A 316 8.45 -5.72 -8.02
C ASN A 316 8.07 -7.18 -8.26
N LYS A 317 8.80 -8.12 -7.65
CA LYS A 317 8.36 -9.52 -7.53
C LYS A 317 7.55 -9.67 -6.24
N LEU A 318 6.39 -9.01 -6.19
CA LEU A 318 5.41 -9.18 -5.12
C LEU A 318 4.37 -10.19 -5.59
N THR A 319 4.02 -11.12 -4.72
CA THR A 319 2.84 -11.96 -4.90
C THR A 319 1.84 -11.63 -3.81
N ALA A 320 0.57 -11.55 -4.17
CA ALA A 320 -0.48 -11.35 -3.19
C ALA A 320 -0.87 -12.70 -2.60
N MET A 321 -0.81 -12.82 -1.29
CA MET A 321 -1.13 -14.02 -0.55
C MET A 321 -2.31 -13.76 0.39
N ARG A 322 -3.02 -14.81 0.74
CA ARG A 322 -4.10 -14.78 1.69
C ARG A 322 -3.52 -15.00 3.10
N GLY A 323 -3.52 -13.95 3.93
CA GLY A 323 -3.07 -14.00 5.32
C GLY A 323 -4.23 -13.99 6.30
N PRO A 324 -4.23 -14.84 7.34
CA PRO A 324 -5.28 -14.86 8.34
C PRO A 324 -5.16 -13.69 9.31
N LEU A 325 -6.31 -13.11 9.67
CA LEU A 325 -6.46 -12.15 10.77
C LEU A 325 -7.39 -12.78 11.82
N PRO A 326 -6.83 -13.31 12.92
CA PRO A 326 -7.58 -14.10 13.90
C PRO A 326 -8.39 -13.22 14.86
N VAL A 327 -9.46 -12.60 14.39
CA VAL A 327 -10.38 -11.77 15.21
C VAL A 327 -11.09 -12.60 16.28
N GLY A 328 -11.12 -13.92 16.15
CA GLY A 328 -11.67 -14.85 17.13
C GLY A 328 -10.80 -15.00 18.39
N ILE A 329 -9.51 -14.72 18.32
CA ILE A 329 -8.58 -14.84 19.44
C ILE A 329 -8.63 -13.58 20.30
N ALA A 330 -9.07 -13.73 21.56
CA ALA A 330 -9.19 -12.60 22.49
C ALA A 330 -7.81 -12.17 23.07
N ASP A 331 -6.98 -13.13 23.46
CA ASP A 331 -5.68 -12.87 24.06
C ASP A 331 -4.71 -12.28 23.01
N PRO A 332 -4.12 -11.09 23.25
CA PRO A 332 -3.28 -10.42 22.26
C PRO A 332 -1.95 -11.15 22.02
N VAL A 333 -1.38 -11.84 23.02
CA VAL A 333 -0.13 -12.60 22.89
C VAL A 333 -0.38 -13.87 22.07
N GLU A 334 -1.47 -14.59 22.36
CA GLU A 334 -1.88 -15.75 21.54
C GLU A 334 -2.16 -15.35 20.09
N ARG A 335 -2.73 -14.17 19.89
CA ARG A 335 -2.97 -13.62 18.55
C ARG A 335 -1.67 -13.41 17.77
N VAL A 336 -0.61 -12.86 18.42
CA VAL A 336 0.73 -12.72 17.79
C VAL A 336 1.30 -14.08 17.45
N ARG A 337 1.26 -15.05 18.37
CA ARG A 337 1.78 -16.42 18.15
C ARG A 337 1.09 -17.11 16.98
N PHE A 338 -0.24 -16.95 16.88
CA PHE A 338 -1.02 -17.51 15.78
C PHE A 338 -0.61 -16.89 14.44
N VAL A 339 -0.53 -15.54 14.36
CA VAL A 339 -0.15 -14.82 13.15
C VAL A 339 1.27 -15.20 12.71
N SER A 340 2.24 -15.22 13.64
CA SER A 340 3.63 -15.56 13.34
C SER A 340 3.73 -16.96 12.73
N LYS A 341 3.11 -17.96 13.36
CA LYS A 341 3.07 -19.32 12.82
C LYS A 341 2.40 -19.37 11.43
N ALA A 342 1.27 -18.72 11.28
CA ALA A 342 0.54 -18.72 10.01
C ALA A 342 1.32 -18.05 8.88
N MET A 343 2.06 -16.97 9.18
CA MET A 343 2.90 -16.29 8.20
C MET A 343 4.14 -17.11 7.82
N ASP A 344 4.72 -17.86 8.75
CA ASP A 344 5.83 -18.78 8.45
C ASP A 344 5.36 -19.97 7.60
N ASP A 345 4.23 -20.57 7.95
CA ASP A 345 3.60 -21.64 7.14
C ASP A 345 3.29 -21.13 5.72
N LEU A 346 2.83 -19.90 5.60
CA LEU A 346 2.52 -19.25 4.33
C LEU A 346 3.77 -19.04 3.48
N LYS A 347 4.88 -18.54 4.05
CA LYS A 347 6.17 -18.38 3.36
C LYS A 347 6.76 -19.72 2.93
N ALA A 348 6.60 -20.77 3.74
CA ALA A 348 7.05 -22.12 3.44
C ALA A 348 6.16 -22.82 2.41
N SER A 349 4.95 -22.34 2.18
CA SER A 349 3.97 -22.93 1.27
C SER A 349 4.38 -22.76 -0.21
N LYS A 350 3.74 -23.52 -1.08
CA LYS A 350 3.90 -23.39 -2.55
C LYS A 350 2.90 -22.40 -3.18
N GLN A 351 2.17 -21.63 -2.37
CA GLN A 351 1.21 -20.63 -2.86
C GLN A 351 1.83 -19.62 -3.84
N PRO A 352 3.05 -19.08 -3.58
CA PRO A 352 3.70 -18.18 -4.53
C PRO A 352 3.87 -18.77 -5.92
N LEU A 353 4.24 -20.07 -6.00
CA LEU A 353 4.41 -20.79 -7.27
C LEU A 353 3.07 -21.00 -7.97
N GLY A 354 2.00 -21.25 -7.21
CA GLY A 354 0.64 -21.36 -7.74
C GLY A 354 0.10 -20.03 -8.27
N ALA A 355 0.34 -18.95 -7.58
CA ALA A 355 0.02 -17.61 -8.04
C ALA A 355 0.78 -17.26 -9.33
N GLU A 356 2.09 -17.52 -9.41
CA GLU A 356 2.87 -17.34 -10.63
C GLU A 356 2.34 -18.21 -11.80
N ALA A 357 1.91 -19.44 -11.54
CA ALA A 357 1.30 -20.30 -12.55
C ALA A 357 -0.03 -19.76 -13.05
N ILE A 358 -0.87 -19.22 -12.16
CA ILE A 358 -2.14 -18.56 -12.51
C ILE A 358 -1.86 -17.28 -13.30
N TRP A 359 -0.88 -16.48 -12.89
CA TRP A 359 -0.49 -15.26 -13.61
C TRP A 359 0.11 -15.61 -14.97
N GLY A 360 0.94 -16.65 -15.07
CA GLY A 360 1.48 -17.15 -16.34
C GLY A 360 0.40 -17.71 -17.28
N LEU A 361 -0.60 -18.42 -16.76
CA LEU A 361 -1.78 -18.82 -17.51
C LEU A 361 -2.63 -17.61 -17.92
N ASN A 362 -2.82 -16.64 -17.04
CA ASN A 362 -3.49 -15.38 -17.36
C ASN A 362 -2.72 -14.60 -18.44
N ASP A 363 -1.39 -14.61 -18.44
CA ASP A 363 -0.58 -14.02 -19.50
C ASP A 363 -0.86 -14.70 -20.84
N TRP A 364 -0.92 -16.03 -20.84
CA TRP A 364 -1.23 -16.81 -22.02
C TRP A 364 -2.66 -16.57 -22.51
N PHE A 365 -3.66 -16.63 -21.62
CA PHE A 365 -5.07 -16.37 -21.98
C PHE A 365 -5.29 -14.91 -22.41
N ARG A 366 -4.67 -13.94 -21.79
CA ARG A 366 -4.87 -12.50 -22.11
C ARG A 366 -4.23 -12.07 -23.41
N ASP A 367 -3.16 -12.72 -23.80
CA ASP A 367 -2.59 -12.48 -25.13
C ASP A 367 -3.44 -13.10 -26.24
N PHE A 368 -4.33 -14.08 -25.94
CA PHE A 368 -5.17 -14.80 -26.91
C PHE A 368 -6.67 -14.62 -26.75
N ALA A 369 -7.15 -14.42 -25.52
CA ALA A 369 -8.58 -14.37 -25.29
C ALA A 369 -9.17 -13.04 -25.80
N PRO A 370 -10.30 -13.08 -26.50
CA PRO A 370 -11.07 -11.89 -26.77
C PRO A 370 -11.36 -11.15 -25.44
N PRO A 371 -11.48 -9.80 -25.46
CA PRO A 371 -11.76 -8.99 -24.26
C PRO A 371 -12.94 -9.50 -23.44
N LEU A 372 -13.89 -10.16 -24.10
CA LEU A 372 -15.08 -10.78 -23.50
C LEU A 372 -14.74 -11.84 -22.46
N LEU A 373 -13.62 -12.56 -22.59
CA LEU A 373 -13.20 -13.62 -21.67
C LEU A 373 -12.29 -13.11 -20.55
N LEU A 374 -11.77 -11.89 -20.65
CA LEU A 374 -10.89 -11.31 -19.63
C LEU A 374 -11.64 -10.85 -18.37
N GLY A 375 -12.90 -10.44 -18.50
CA GLY A 375 -13.73 -9.98 -17.41
C GLY A 375 -13.95 -11.02 -16.30
N PRO A 376 -14.37 -12.25 -16.61
CA PRO A 376 -14.57 -13.30 -15.62
C PRO A 376 -13.31 -13.73 -14.88
N THR A 377 -12.17 -13.86 -15.58
CA THR A 377 -10.89 -14.26 -14.94
C THR A 377 -10.31 -13.18 -14.04
N ALA A 378 -10.46 -11.91 -14.42
CA ALA A 378 -10.05 -10.79 -13.59
C ALA A 378 -10.90 -10.66 -12.31
N ALA A 379 -12.21 -10.97 -12.40
CA ALA A 379 -13.13 -10.90 -11.26
C ALA A 379 -12.82 -11.95 -10.17
N ILE A 380 -12.15 -13.06 -10.50
CA ILE A 380 -11.78 -14.07 -9.51
C ILE A 380 -10.73 -13.53 -8.54
N ASN A 381 -9.79 -12.72 -9.00
CA ASN A 381 -8.66 -12.23 -8.20
C ASN A 381 -9.08 -11.35 -7.03
N PHE A 382 -10.21 -10.64 -7.15
CA PHE A 382 -10.77 -9.75 -6.12
C PHE A 382 -12.14 -10.26 -5.65
N SER A 383 -12.30 -11.58 -5.57
CA SER A 383 -13.53 -12.18 -5.05
C SER A 383 -13.59 -12.06 -3.54
N THR A 384 -14.75 -11.66 -3.00
CA THR A 384 -15.06 -11.67 -1.55
C THR A 384 -15.01 -13.07 -0.94
N ARG A 385 -14.90 -14.12 -1.74
CA ARG A 385 -14.62 -15.48 -1.27
C ARG A 385 -13.14 -15.70 -0.92
N LEU A 386 -12.24 -14.88 -1.47
CA LEU A 386 -10.81 -15.02 -1.24
C LEU A 386 -10.35 -14.27 0.00
N PHE A 387 -10.83 -13.04 0.18
CA PHE A 387 -10.42 -12.19 1.29
C PHE A 387 -11.53 -11.21 1.68
N ASN A 388 -11.42 -10.66 2.89
CA ASN A 388 -12.36 -9.68 3.45
C ASN A 388 -11.88 -8.24 3.25
N LEU A 389 -10.57 -8.01 3.32
CA LEU A 389 -9.97 -6.68 3.21
C LEU A 389 -8.54 -6.77 2.66
N LEU A 390 -8.03 -5.64 2.21
CA LEU A 390 -6.62 -5.47 1.85
C LEU A 390 -5.84 -5.02 3.09
N VAL A 391 -4.72 -5.70 3.40
CA VAL A 391 -3.74 -5.24 4.38
C VAL A 391 -2.37 -5.30 3.74
N THR A 392 -1.72 -4.15 3.58
CA THR A 392 -0.37 -4.07 3.02
C THR A 392 0.58 -3.50 4.06
N ASN A 393 1.76 -4.10 4.19
CA ASN A 393 2.81 -3.61 5.07
C ASN A 393 4.15 -3.64 4.34
N PHE A 394 4.84 -2.51 4.32
CA PHE A 394 6.16 -2.41 3.70
C PHE A 394 7.09 -1.51 4.53
N PRO A 395 8.37 -1.86 4.62
CA PRO A 395 9.35 -1.03 5.32
C PRO A 395 9.62 0.23 4.51
N GLY A 396 9.59 1.37 5.19
CA GLY A 396 9.99 2.66 4.64
C GLY A 396 11.33 3.14 5.21
N PRO A 397 11.85 4.27 4.70
CA PRO A 397 13.11 4.84 5.13
C PRO A 397 13.06 5.31 6.58
N GLN A 398 14.18 5.11 7.28
CA GLN A 398 14.36 5.51 8.68
C GLN A 398 15.25 6.75 8.79
N ILE A 399 15.08 7.68 7.85
CA ILE A 399 15.72 8.99 7.82
C ILE A 399 14.67 10.05 7.51
N PRO A 400 14.80 11.26 8.05
CA PRO A 400 13.87 12.34 7.73
C PRO A 400 13.98 12.76 6.26
N PHE A 401 12.84 13.14 5.69
CA PHE A 401 12.74 13.75 4.36
C PHE A 401 12.17 15.15 4.46
N TYR A 402 12.42 15.95 3.45
CA TYR A 402 12.03 17.36 3.43
C TYR A 402 11.34 17.72 2.11
N VAL A 403 10.38 18.63 2.18
CA VAL A 403 9.75 19.27 1.03
C VAL A 403 10.10 20.75 1.05
N ARG A 404 11.06 21.15 0.21
CA ARG A 404 11.50 22.56 0.18
C ARG A 404 11.87 23.09 1.57
N GLY A 405 12.65 22.32 2.33
CA GLY A 405 13.11 22.68 3.67
C GLY A 405 12.12 22.37 4.81
N ARG A 406 10.90 21.90 4.52
CA ARG A 406 9.89 21.52 5.52
C ARG A 406 9.97 20.01 5.77
N GLU A 407 10.03 19.61 7.03
CA GLU A 407 10.19 18.21 7.40
C GLU A 407 8.90 17.43 7.16
N LEU A 408 9.04 16.23 6.58
CA LEU A 408 7.98 15.23 6.51
C LEU A 408 7.92 14.49 7.85
N VAL A 409 6.81 14.65 8.59
CA VAL A 409 6.67 14.11 9.95
C VAL A 409 5.76 12.89 10.04
N GLU A 410 4.79 12.77 9.12
CA GLU A 410 3.86 11.62 9.12
C GLU A 410 3.65 11.10 7.70
N VAL A 411 3.58 9.79 7.57
CA VAL A 411 3.32 9.10 6.30
C VAL A 411 2.21 8.08 6.51
N TYR A 412 1.13 8.22 5.77
CA TYR A 412 0.00 7.28 5.76
C TYR A 412 -0.21 6.75 4.34
N PRO A 413 0.19 5.52 4.05
CA PRO A 413 -0.09 4.94 2.73
C PRO A 413 -1.58 4.68 2.57
N VAL A 414 -2.07 4.74 1.35
CA VAL A 414 -3.49 4.53 1.04
C VAL A 414 -3.63 3.37 0.06
N GLY A 415 -4.33 2.31 0.50
CA GLY A 415 -4.68 1.16 -0.32
C GLY A 415 -5.95 1.41 -1.14
N PHE A 416 -6.16 0.61 -2.18
CA PHE A 416 -7.37 0.68 -2.99
C PHE A 416 -8.53 -0.10 -2.37
N LEU A 417 -9.76 0.34 -2.62
CA LEU A 417 -10.97 -0.44 -2.35
C LEU A 417 -11.37 -1.22 -3.61
N ALA A 418 -11.18 -2.53 -3.59
CA ALA A 418 -11.72 -3.40 -4.62
C ALA A 418 -13.27 -3.47 -4.51
N ARG A 419 -13.92 -3.82 -5.60
CA ARG A 419 -15.37 -4.00 -5.60
C ARG A 419 -15.80 -4.93 -4.44
N ARG A 420 -16.75 -4.49 -3.62
CA ARG A 420 -17.28 -5.22 -2.46
C ARG A 420 -16.26 -5.47 -1.35
N HIS A 421 -15.27 -4.60 -1.23
CA HIS A 421 -14.34 -4.58 -0.10
C HIS A 421 -14.35 -3.16 0.47
N ALA A 422 -15.00 -3.02 1.63
CA ALA A 422 -15.29 -1.72 2.21
C ALA A 422 -14.13 -1.11 3.00
N LEU A 423 -13.05 -1.87 3.24
CA LEU A 423 -11.90 -1.44 4.03
C LEU A 423 -10.59 -1.89 3.39
N ALA A 424 -9.63 -0.98 3.37
CA ALA A 424 -8.21 -1.25 3.09
C ALA A 424 -7.37 -0.61 4.19
N ILE A 425 -6.36 -1.32 4.68
CA ILE A 425 -5.38 -0.84 5.65
C ILE A 425 -4.01 -0.97 5.00
N ALA A 426 -3.33 0.15 4.83
CA ALA A 426 -1.97 0.18 4.30
C ALA A 426 -1.03 0.72 5.37
N ILE A 427 0.17 0.14 5.49
CA ILE A 427 1.06 0.36 6.61
C ILE A 427 2.47 0.61 6.10
N ILE A 428 3.16 1.58 6.70
CA ILE A 428 4.55 1.89 6.42
C ILE A 428 5.29 2.27 7.70
N SER A 429 6.55 1.86 7.82
CA SER A 429 7.43 2.45 8.83
C SER A 429 8.19 3.63 8.22
N TYR A 430 8.25 4.75 8.92
CA TYR A 430 8.97 5.95 8.48
C TYR A 430 9.53 6.71 9.68
N ASN A 431 10.83 7.00 9.66
CA ASN A 431 11.52 7.86 10.62
C ASN A 431 11.11 7.62 12.09
N GLY A 432 11.20 6.36 12.56
CA GLY A 432 10.88 5.98 13.92
C GLY A 432 9.39 5.75 14.21
N ALA A 433 8.50 5.94 13.25
CA ALA A 433 7.07 5.70 13.41
C ALA A 433 6.54 4.60 12.48
N ILE A 434 5.37 4.05 12.81
CA ILE A 434 4.56 3.23 11.92
C ILE A 434 3.26 3.98 11.64
N GLY A 435 3.03 4.32 10.38
CA GLY A 435 1.80 4.93 9.91
C GLY A 435 0.84 3.90 9.33
N PHE A 436 -0.38 3.89 9.81
CA PHE A 436 -1.49 3.10 9.29
C PHE A 436 -2.44 4.03 8.54
N GLY A 437 -2.55 3.86 7.24
CA GLY A 437 -3.54 4.55 6.43
C GLY A 437 -4.75 3.65 6.20
N LEU A 438 -5.90 4.04 6.73
CA LEU A 438 -7.16 3.35 6.60
C LEU A 438 -8.02 4.07 5.57
N LEU A 439 -8.38 3.38 4.50
CA LEU A 439 -9.36 3.85 3.53
C LEU A 439 -10.62 2.99 3.64
N GLY A 440 -11.76 3.63 3.85
CA GLY A 440 -13.05 2.97 3.97
C GLY A 440 -14.09 3.52 3.00
N ASP A 441 -15.10 2.72 2.75
CA ASP A 441 -16.34 3.17 2.12
C ASP A 441 -17.15 4.04 3.10
N GLN A 442 -17.63 5.20 2.65
CA GLN A 442 -18.31 6.17 3.51
C GLN A 442 -19.55 5.57 4.20
N ASP A 443 -20.36 4.80 3.47
CA ASP A 443 -21.66 4.36 3.96
C ASP A 443 -21.55 3.19 4.95
N SER A 444 -20.62 2.27 4.73
CA SER A 444 -20.45 1.06 5.55
C SER A 444 -19.38 1.18 6.63
N MET A 445 -18.42 2.10 6.47
CA MET A 445 -17.27 2.32 7.36
C MET A 445 -17.26 3.75 7.94
N GLY A 446 -18.44 4.31 8.25
CA GLY A 446 -18.55 5.66 8.81
C GLY A 446 -17.84 5.85 10.15
N ASP A 447 -17.52 4.77 10.85
CA ASP A 447 -16.80 4.67 12.13
C ASP A 447 -15.38 4.13 11.99
N ILE A 448 -14.74 4.33 10.86
CA ILE A 448 -13.35 3.86 10.58
C ILE A 448 -12.32 4.44 11.57
N ASP A 449 -12.59 5.61 12.11
CA ASP A 449 -11.82 6.26 13.17
C ASP A 449 -11.69 5.38 14.42
N ARG A 450 -12.74 4.62 14.78
CA ARG A 450 -12.68 3.68 15.90
C ARG A 450 -11.63 2.57 15.65
N ILE A 451 -11.53 2.06 14.42
CA ILE A 451 -10.50 1.07 14.08
C ILE A 451 -9.10 1.66 14.25
N GLY A 452 -8.87 2.91 13.81
CA GLY A 452 -7.60 3.58 14.00
C GLY A 452 -7.24 3.74 15.47
N THR A 453 -8.18 4.25 16.29
CA THR A 453 -8.00 4.35 17.74
C THR A 453 -7.74 2.99 18.39
N TYR A 454 -8.40 1.92 17.94
CA TYR A 454 -8.16 0.56 18.46
C TYR A 454 -6.81 -0.03 18.02
N ILE A 455 -6.23 0.42 16.90
CA ILE A 455 -4.85 0.08 16.52
C ILE A 455 -3.89 0.69 17.55
N GLU A 456 -4.01 1.99 17.83
CA GLU A 456 -3.15 2.70 18.79
C GLU A 456 -3.25 2.10 20.20
N GLN A 457 -4.46 1.90 20.70
CA GLN A 457 -4.70 1.26 22.00
C GLN A 457 -4.26 -0.21 22.04
N GLY A 458 -4.34 -0.93 20.93
CA GLY A 458 -3.97 -2.34 20.82
C GLY A 458 -2.49 -2.60 20.98
N VAL A 459 -1.63 -1.61 20.73
CA VAL A 459 -0.20 -1.69 20.99
C VAL A 459 0.04 -1.72 22.50
N GLU A 460 -0.56 -0.81 23.25
CA GLU A 460 -0.43 -0.77 24.71
C GLU A 460 -1.04 -2.01 25.38
N GLU A 461 -2.22 -2.46 24.93
CA GLU A 461 -2.82 -3.71 25.37
C GLU A 461 -1.87 -4.91 25.22
N LEU A 462 -1.17 -4.98 24.08
CA LEU A 462 -0.22 -6.04 23.80
C LEU A 462 1.03 -5.90 24.67
N ARG A 463 1.53 -4.69 24.94
CA ARG A 463 2.66 -4.41 25.83
C ARG A 463 2.37 -4.92 27.24
N VAL A 464 1.22 -4.55 27.80
CA VAL A 464 0.76 -5.01 29.12
C VAL A 464 0.65 -6.54 29.16
N ALA A 465 0.02 -7.15 28.16
CA ALA A 465 -0.13 -8.61 28.11
C ALA A 465 1.21 -9.36 27.93
N ALA A 466 2.20 -8.73 27.29
CA ALA A 466 3.55 -9.26 27.14
C ALA A 466 4.43 -9.05 28.39
N GLY A 467 3.93 -8.37 29.43
CA GLY A 467 4.65 -8.08 30.66
C GLY A 467 5.71 -6.97 30.48
N ILE A 468 5.55 -6.10 29.51
CA ILE A 468 6.40 -4.93 29.29
C ILE A 468 5.82 -3.77 30.11
N ALA A 469 6.62 -3.18 30.99
CA ALA A 469 6.20 -2.03 31.80
C ALA A 469 5.84 -0.83 30.92
N SER A 470 4.78 -0.11 31.31
CA SER A 470 4.43 1.14 30.61
C SER A 470 5.52 2.19 30.85
N PRO A 471 5.84 3.05 29.84
CA PRO A 471 6.78 4.17 30.07
C PRO A 471 6.37 5.08 31.23
N ASP A 472 5.07 5.19 31.52
CA ASP A 472 4.52 6.00 32.62
C ASP A 472 4.74 5.38 34.02
N ASP A 473 4.97 4.07 34.14
CA ASP A 473 5.22 3.42 35.43
C ASP A 473 6.60 3.76 36.01
N GLY A 474 7.50 4.37 35.23
CA GLY A 474 8.85 4.75 35.65
C GLY A 474 8.94 6.05 36.47
N ASP A 475 7.98 6.94 36.38
CA ASP A 475 8.04 8.25 37.04
C ASP A 475 7.36 8.25 38.43
N GLU A 476 6.50 7.29 38.75
CA GLU A 476 5.89 7.17 40.08
C GLU A 476 6.81 6.51 41.13
N LEU A 477 7.86 5.78 40.72
CA LEU A 477 8.79 5.11 41.65
C LEU A 477 10.03 5.96 42.02
N ALA A 478 10.19 7.15 41.45
CA ALA A 478 11.28 8.07 41.78
C ALA A 478 10.93 9.10 42.88
N GLY A 479 9.83 8.92 43.57
CA GLY A 479 9.43 9.68 44.75
C GLY A 479 10.20 9.21 46.00
N ASP A 480 11.46 9.61 46.11
CA ASP A 480 12.30 9.39 47.29
C ASP A 480 11.70 10.09 48.55
N PRO A 481 11.34 9.37 49.61
CA PRO A 481 11.00 10.02 50.87
C PRO A 481 12.28 10.48 51.56
N ARG A 482 12.58 11.77 51.48
CA ARG A 482 13.62 12.35 52.30
C ARG A 482 13.30 12.08 53.78
N PRO A 483 14.20 11.52 54.59
CA PRO A 483 13.98 11.31 56.00
C PRO A 483 14.03 12.67 56.70
N GLY A 484 13.01 12.92 57.51
CA GLY A 484 12.84 14.13 58.29
C GLY A 484 14.04 14.43 59.18
N ALA A 485 14.54 15.65 59.07
CA ALA A 485 15.51 16.20 60.00
C ALA A 485 14.80 16.51 61.33
N ALA A 486 15.17 15.80 62.37
CA ALA A 486 14.79 16.02 63.75
C ALA A 486 15.32 17.37 64.20
N SER A 487 14.43 18.19 64.72
CA SER A 487 14.73 19.38 65.49
C SER A 487 15.25 19.00 66.86
N GLY A 488 16.46 19.46 67.26
CA GLY A 488 16.97 19.46 68.62
C GLY A 488 17.50 20.85 68.95
N PRO A 489 17.20 21.37 70.13
CA PRO A 489 17.42 22.79 70.51
C PRO A 489 18.71 22.98 71.31
N ASN A 490 19.06 24.29 71.54
CA ASN A 490 20.06 24.85 72.46
C ASN A 490 21.43 25.09 71.81
N GLY A 491 22.04 26.23 71.99
CA GLY A 491 21.94 27.30 72.93
C GLY A 491 23.29 27.99 73.06
N PHE A 492 23.29 29.25 73.37
CA PHE A 492 24.37 30.05 73.99
C PHE A 492 25.57 30.55 73.15
N VAL A 493 25.61 31.82 72.84
CA VAL A 493 26.29 32.97 73.52
C VAL A 493 27.75 33.21 73.12
N ARG A 494 28.01 34.51 72.75
CA ARG A 494 29.19 35.35 72.84
C ARG A 494 30.32 35.25 71.81
N GLY A 495 30.53 36.44 71.30
CA GLY A 495 31.79 36.91 70.78
C GLY A 495 31.53 38.03 69.75
#